data_f785926948fc96423524871975d72786
#
_entry.id   f785926948fc96423524871975d72786
#
_cell.length_a   1.000
_cell.length_b   1.000
_cell.length_c   1.000
_cell.angle_alpha   90.00
_cell.angle_beta   90.00
_cell.angle_gamma   90.00
#
_symmetry.space_group_name_H-M   'P 1'
#
loop_
_entity.id
_entity.type
_entity.pdbx_description
1 polymer ?
#
loop_
_entity_poly.entity_id
_entity_poly.type
_entity_poly.pdbx_seq_one_letter_code
_entity_poly.pdbx_strand_id
1 'polypeptide(L)'
;MTIVVDASFAGAWLLPDEHSGESETVLQAVLNGKEDLAVPDLWAYEMLNLLLSACRWGRIDVIRLEQAVNLVQRIPVNYYDHQTSLLWNRVIRLAARFSLSAYDAAYLELADRLQYPLRSLDKNLTAAARSLGLA
;
A
#
# COMPACT_ATOMS: atom_id res chain seq x y z
N MET A 1 6.21 13.06 -8.71
CA MET A 1 5.19 12.13 -9.21
C MET A 1 4.50 11.47 -8.02
N THR A 2 3.25 11.12 -8.16
CA THR A 2 2.50 10.45 -7.09
C THR A 2 2.41 8.96 -7.41
N ILE A 3 2.62 8.12 -6.39
CA ILE A 3 2.61 6.67 -6.51
C ILE A 3 1.60 6.11 -5.50
N VAL A 4 0.76 5.17 -5.93
CA VAL A 4 -0.08 4.40 -5.02
C VAL A 4 0.72 3.19 -4.56
N VAL A 5 0.79 2.99 -3.26
CA VAL A 5 1.47 1.81 -2.67
C VAL A 5 0.49 1.06 -1.78
N ASP A 6 0.53 -0.26 -1.84
CA ASP A 6 -0.26 -1.08 -0.93
C ASP A 6 0.56 -1.43 0.34
N ALA A 7 -0.08 -2.13 1.27
CA ALA A 7 0.58 -2.47 2.53
C ALA A 7 1.71 -3.49 2.35
N SER A 8 1.66 -4.35 1.33
CA SER A 8 2.75 -5.30 1.07
C SER A 8 4.03 -4.58 0.67
N PHE A 9 3.93 -3.57 -0.19
CA PHE A 9 5.07 -2.78 -0.64
C PHE A 9 5.61 -1.91 0.50
N ALA A 10 4.74 -1.20 1.19
CA ALA A 10 5.12 -0.34 2.31
C ALA A 10 5.60 -1.14 3.52
N GLY A 11 5.05 -2.33 3.75
CA GLY A 11 5.48 -3.21 4.84
C GLY A 11 6.94 -3.60 4.75
N ALA A 12 7.49 -3.67 3.55
CA ALA A 12 8.91 -3.96 3.35
C ALA A 12 9.82 -2.88 3.96
N TRP A 13 9.32 -1.67 4.19
CA TRP A 13 10.07 -0.61 4.86
C TRP A 13 10.24 -0.87 6.35
N LEU A 14 9.32 -1.63 6.94
CA LEU A 14 9.19 -1.79 8.40
C LEU A 14 9.64 -3.14 8.89
N LEU A 15 9.55 -4.18 8.05
CA LEU A 15 9.85 -5.55 8.44
C LEU A 15 11.18 -5.99 7.84
N PRO A 16 12.18 -6.34 8.67
CA PRO A 16 13.53 -6.67 8.18
C PRO A 16 13.58 -7.86 7.23
N ASP A 17 12.65 -8.83 7.40
CA ASP A 17 12.59 -10.05 6.59
C ASP A 17 11.81 -9.87 5.27
N GLU A 18 11.26 -8.69 5.02
CA GLU A 18 10.52 -8.38 3.80
C GLU A 18 11.21 -7.31 2.95
N HIS A 19 12.50 -7.12 3.14
CA HIS A 19 13.27 -6.10 2.42
C HIS A 19 13.14 -6.24 0.90
N SER A 20 12.91 -5.11 0.23
CA SER A 20 12.85 -5.00 -1.22
C SER A 20 13.63 -3.77 -1.67
N GLY A 21 14.54 -3.95 -2.62
CA GLY A 21 15.34 -2.85 -3.15
C GLY A 21 14.49 -1.78 -3.83
N GLU A 22 13.47 -2.18 -4.57
CA GLU A 22 12.52 -1.24 -5.20
C GLU A 22 11.75 -0.46 -4.15
N SER A 23 11.25 -1.14 -3.11
CA SER A 23 10.50 -0.50 -2.03
C SER A 23 11.37 0.52 -1.30
N GLU A 24 12.60 0.18 -0.99
CA GLU A 24 13.54 1.10 -0.33
C GLU A 24 13.84 2.32 -1.20
N THR A 25 14.02 2.15 -2.50
CA THR A 25 14.25 3.25 -3.44
C THR A 25 13.08 4.23 -3.44
N VAL A 26 11.85 3.73 -3.42
CA VAL A 26 10.65 4.57 -3.34
C VAL A 26 10.58 5.32 -2.01
N LEU A 27 10.87 4.65 -0.90
CA LEU A 27 10.87 5.30 0.42
C LEU A 27 11.86 6.47 0.45
N GLN A 28 13.08 6.26 -0.05
CA GLN A 28 14.08 7.33 -0.08
C GLN A 28 13.64 8.50 -0.96
N ALA A 29 13.02 8.24 -2.09
CA ALA A 29 12.49 9.28 -2.96
C ALA A 29 11.38 10.09 -2.28
N VAL A 30 10.52 9.42 -1.51
CA VAL A 30 9.44 10.08 -0.75
C VAL A 30 10.04 10.95 0.37
N LEU A 31 10.97 10.42 1.13
CA LEU A 31 11.61 11.16 2.23
C LEU A 31 12.41 12.36 1.72
N ASN A 32 12.92 12.30 0.51
CA ASN A 32 13.65 13.39 -0.14
C ASN A 32 12.74 14.37 -0.88
N GLY A 33 11.42 14.18 -0.82
CA GLY A 33 10.45 15.07 -1.47
C GLY A 33 10.38 14.95 -2.99
N LYS A 34 10.94 13.88 -3.56
CA LYS A 34 10.93 13.65 -5.01
C LYS A 34 9.68 12.92 -5.49
N GLU A 35 9.05 12.16 -4.61
CA GLU A 35 7.84 11.39 -4.89
C GLU A 35 6.82 11.63 -3.79
N ASP A 36 5.54 11.54 -4.14
CA ASP A 36 4.42 11.59 -3.20
C ASP A 36 3.70 10.24 -3.15
N LEU A 37 3.17 9.90 -1.99
CA LEU A 37 2.39 8.68 -1.81
C LEU A 37 0.91 8.99 -1.73
N ALA A 38 0.11 8.16 -2.40
CA ALA A 38 -1.35 8.17 -2.32
C ALA A 38 -1.82 6.79 -1.89
N VAL A 39 -2.70 6.74 -0.91
CA VAL A 39 -3.24 5.48 -0.39
C VAL A 39 -4.72 5.66 -0.07
N PRO A 40 -5.53 4.58 -0.15
CA PRO A 40 -6.88 4.63 0.43
C PRO A 40 -6.79 4.62 1.96
N ASP A 41 -7.87 5.07 2.62
CA ASP A 41 -7.91 5.13 4.09
C ASP A 41 -7.64 3.77 4.74
N LEU A 42 -8.00 2.69 4.09
CA LEU A 42 -7.77 1.34 4.62
C LEU A 42 -6.28 1.00 4.80
N TRP A 43 -5.39 1.72 4.13
CA TRP A 43 -3.94 1.46 4.22
C TRP A 43 -3.44 1.55 5.66
N ALA A 44 -3.91 2.52 6.43
CA ALA A 44 -3.50 2.68 7.83
C ALA A 44 -3.88 1.45 8.66
N TYR A 45 -5.09 0.90 8.45
CA TYR A 45 -5.51 -0.33 9.13
C TYR A 45 -4.69 -1.54 8.70
N GLU A 46 -4.39 -1.66 7.43
CA GLU A 46 -3.58 -2.76 6.93
C GLU A 46 -2.15 -2.70 7.47
N MET A 47 -1.54 -1.50 7.50
CA MET A 47 -0.21 -1.32 8.08
C MET A 47 -0.20 -1.64 9.57
N LEU A 48 -1.21 -1.16 10.31
CA LEU A 48 -1.36 -1.46 11.73
C LEU A 48 -1.48 -2.97 11.95
N ASN A 49 -2.32 -3.63 11.17
CA ASN A 49 -2.53 -5.08 11.30
C ASN A 49 -1.29 -5.88 10.94
N LEU A 50 -0.55 -5.44 9.94
CA LEU A 50 0.73 -6.05 9.55
C LEU A 50 1.73 -6.01 10.71
N LEU A 51 1.86 -4.86 11.37
CA LEU A 51 2.76 -4.70 12.51
C LEU A 51 2.30 -5.51 13.72
N LEU A 52 1.01 -5.49 14.03
CA LEU A 52 0.46 -6.28 15.14
C LEU A 52 0.63 -7.78 14.90
N SER A 53 0.42 -8.25 13.70
CA SER A 53 0.62 -9.65 13.33
C SER A 53 2.08 -10.05 13.45
N ALA A 54 3.00 -9.22 12.97
CA ALA A 54 4.44 -9.47 13.07
C ALA A 54 4.89 -9.58 14.53
N CYS A 55 4.39 -8.70 15.40
CA CYS A 55 4.68 -8.74 16.82
C CYS A 55 4.09 -10.00 17.49
N ARG A 56 2.83 -10.32 17.16
CA ARG A 56 2.13 -11.49 17.70
C ARG A 56 2.83 -12.80 17.33
N TRP A 57 3.35 -12.89 16.12
CA TRP A 57 4.06 -14.07 15.63
C TRP A 57 5.55 -14.08 15.98
N GLY A 58 6.04 -13.10 16.75
CA GLY A 58 7.42 -13.05 17.19
C GLY A 58 8.42 -12.63 16.12
N ARG A 59 7.97 -12.08 14.98
CA ARG A 59 8.86 -11.59 13.93
C ARG A 59 9.55 -10.29 14.32
N ILE A 60 8.89 -9.48 15.16
CA ILE A 60 9.45 -8.26 15.75
C ILE A 60 9.09 -8.24 17.24
N ASP A 61 9.93 -7.58 18.05
CA ASP A 61 9.63 -7.34 19.46
C ASP A 61 8.92 -6.00 19.66
N VAL A 62 8.59 -5.68 20.93
CA VAL A 62 7.89 -4.45 21.28
C VAL A 62 8.73 -3.21 20.94
N ILE A 63 10.04 -3.28 21.12
CA ILE A 63 10.94 -2.15 20.81
C ILE A 63 10.93 -1.89 19.32
N ARG A 64 11.02 -2.93 18.50
CA ARG A 64 10.96 -2.79 17.04
C ARG A 64 9.59 -2.31 16.58
N LEU A 65 8.51 -2.75 17.23
CA LEU A 65 7.16 -2.27 16.94
C LEU A 65 7.07 -0.76 17.16
N GLU A 66 7.60 -0.24 18.26
CA GLU A 66 7.60 1.19 18.52
C GLU A 66 8.42 1.97 17.49
N GLN A 67 9.57 1.45 17.10
CA GLN A 67 10.40 2.05 16.05
C GLN A 67 9.63 2.11 14.72
N ALA A 68 8.94 1.05 14.36
CA ALA A 68 8.15 0.97 13.13
C ALA A 68 6.99 1.98 13.14
N VAL A 69 6.28 2.09 14.26
CA VAL A 69 5.20 3.08 14.43
C VAL A 69 5.74 4.50 14.27
N ASN A 70 6.88 4.79 14.89
CA ASN A 70 7.51 6.10 14.77
C ASN A 70 7.93 6.41 13.33
N LEU A 71 8.45 5.43 12.61
CA LEU A 71 8.84 5.59 11.22
C LEU A 71 7.62 5.86 10.33
N VAL A 72 6.57 5.04 10.45
CA VAL A 72 5.37 5.18 9.60
C VAL A 72 4.70 6.53 9.78
N GLN A 73 4.71 7.06 11.01
CA GLN A 73 4.13 8.38 11.30
C GLN A 73 4.93 9.52 10.68
N ARG A 74 6.20 9.32 10.36
CA ARG A 74 7.06 10.33 9.73
C ARG A 74 7.02 10.29 8.22
N ILE A 75 6.52 9.22 7.62
CA ILE A 75 6.41 9.12 6.16
C ILE A 75 5.23 9.97 5.69
N PRO A 76 5.44 10.96 4.83
CA PRO A 76 4.33 11.76 4.32
C PRO A 76 3.47 10.92 3.37
N VAL A 77 2.18 10.82 3.68
CA VAL A 77 1.21 10.02 2.93
C VAL A 77 -0.06 10.82 2.72
N ASN A 78 -0.59 10.82 1.52
CA ASN A 78 -1.89 11.41 1.20
C ASN A 78 -2.96 10.33 1.24
N TYR A 79 -3.93 10.47 2.12
CA TYR A 79 -5.05 9.54 2.28
C TYR A 79 -6.23 9.96 1.42
N TYR A 80 -6.83 8.99 0.74
CA TYR A 80 -7.99 9.20 -0.10
C TYR A 80 -9.16 8.37 0.38
N ASP A 81 -10.31 9.02 0.52
CA ASP A 81 -11.54 8.37 0.90
C ASP A 81 -12.16 7.61 -0.29
N HIS A 82 -12.73 6.44 -0.01
CA HIS A 82 -13.62 5.76 -0.95
C HIS A 82 -15.06 5.98 -0.49
N GLN A 83 -15.75 6.89 -1.17
CA GLN A 83 -17.19 7.03 -0.97
C GLN A 83 -17.90 5.71 -1.27
N THR A 84 -19.00 5.45 -0.59
CA THR A 84 -19.75 4.19 -0.70
C THR A 84 -20.14 3.88 -2.15
N SER A 85 -20.48 4.91 -2.92
CA SER A 85 -20.81 4.73 -4.33
C SER A 85 -19.65 4.18 -5.16
N LEU A 86 -18.42 4.57 -4.85
CA LEU A 86 -17.23 4.01 -5.52
C LEU A 86 -17.01 2.53 -5.16
N LEU A 87 -17.29 2.15 -3.92
CA LEU A 87 -17.19 0.76 -3.49
C LEU A 87 -18.16 -0.13 -4.29
N TRP A 88 -19.43 0.29 -4.39
CA TRP A 88 -20.46 -0.52 -5.03
C TRP A 88 -20.48 -0.42 -6.56
N ASN A 89 -19.89 0.60 -7.15
CA ASN A 89 -19.90 0.79 -8.60
C ASN A 89 -18.56 0.50 -9.27
N ARG A 90 -17.44 0.67 -8.59
CA ARG A 90 -16.12 0.53 -9.21
C ARG A 90 -15.26 -0.54 -8.56
N VAL A 91 -15.10 -0.48 -7.24
CA VAL A 91 -14.23 -1.42 -6.52
C VAL A 91 -14.71 -2.86 -6.73
N ILE A 92 -16.02 -3.10 -6.58
CA ILE A 92 -16.56 -4.45 -6.76
C ILE A 92 -16.33 -5.01 -8.17
N ARG A 93 -16.42 -4.15 -9.19
CA ARG A 93 -16.20 -4.59 -10.57
C ARG A 93 -14.74 -4.93 -10.85
N LEU A 94 -13.83 -4.13 -10.33
CA LEU A 94 -12.40 -4.41 -10.45
C LEU A 94 -12.03 -5.68 -9.67
N ALA A 95 -12.58 -5.85 -8.48
CA ALA A 95 -12.38 -7.06 -7.69
C ALA A 95 -12.86 -8.31 -8.42
N ALA A 96 -14.06 -8.26 -9.02
CA ALA A 96 -14.61 -9.37 -9.78
C ALA A 96 -13.81 -9.64 -11.06
N ARG A 97 -13.45 -8.59 -11.78
CA ARG A 97 -12.71 -8.72 -13.05
C ARG A 97 -11.34 -9.35 -12.88
N PHE A 98 -10.62 -8.97 -11.84
CA PHE A 98 -9.24 -9.40 -11.62
C PHE A 98 -9.09 -10.43 -10.50
N SER A 99 -10.20 -10.92 -9.95
CA SER A 99 -10.20 -11.90 -8.84
C SER A 99 -9.40 -11.41 -7.64
N LEU A 100 -9.59 -10.14 -7.27
CA LEU A 100 -8.94 -9.49 -6.14
C LEU A 100 -9.90 -9.44 -4.96
N SER A 101 -9.32 -9.32 -3.75
CA SER A 101 -10.11 -8.92 -2.59
C SER A 101 -10.64 -7.50 -2.76
N ALA A 102 -11.65 -7.12 -1.99
CA ALA A 102 -12.13 -5.73 -1.97
C ALA A 102 -11.02 -4.76 -1.58
N TYR A 103 -10.14 -5.18 -0.67
CA TYR A 103 -9.05 -4.35 -0.18
C TYR A 103 -8.03 -4.07 -1.30
N ASP A 104 -7.55 -5.11 -1.99
CA ASP A 104 -6.62 -4.94 -3.11
C ASP A 104 -7.26 -4.15 -4.25
N ALA A 105 -8.53 -4.40 -4.54
CA ALA A 105 -9.26 -3.66 -5.56
C ALA A 105 -9.44 -2.18 -5.22
N ALA A 106 -9.45 -1.81 -3.93
CA ALA A 106 -9.51 -0.41 -3.53
C ALA A 106 -8.25 0.35 -3.93
N TYR A 107 -7.07 -0.28 -3.80
CA TYR A 107 -5.82 0.31 -4.28
C TYR A 107 -5.83 0.46 -5.80
N LEU A 108 -6.29 -0.57 -6.50
CA LEU A 108 -6.38 -0.55 -7.96
C LEU A 108 -7.34 0.54 -8.44
N GLU A 109 -8.50 0.68 -7.80
CA GLU A 109 -9.47 1.72 -8.13
C GLU A 109 -8.88 3.11 -7.94
N LEU A 110 -8.19 3.34 -6.82
CA LEU A 110 -7.57 4.63 -6.57
C LEU A 110 -6.54 4.98 -7.64
N ALA A 111 -5.66 4.04 -7.97
CA ALA A 111 -4.64 4.22 -9.00
C ALA A 111 -5.27 4.49 -10.38
N ASP A 112 -6.31 3.74 -10.74
CA ASP A 112 -7.00 3.88 -12.02
C ASP A 112 -7.74 5.22 -12.11
N ARG A 113 -8.47 5.59 -11.08
CA ARG A 113 -9.23 6.83 -11.04
C ARG A 113 -8.34 8.06 -11.15
N LEU A 114 -7.19 8.05 -10.46
CA LEU A 114 -6.26 9.18 -10.43
C LEU A 114 -5.15 9.06 -11.47
N GLN A 115 -5.06 7.93 -12.17
CA GLN A 115 -4.02 7.65 -13.16
C GLN A 115 -2.60 7.78 -12.58
N TYR A 116 -2.42 7.20 -11.39
CA TYR A 116 -1.11 7.07 -10.74
C TYR A 116 -0.59 5.64 -10.86
N PRO A 117 0.72 5.46 -10.99
CA PRO A 117 1.28 4.12 -10.97
C PRO A 117 1.05 3.45 -9.60
N LEU A 118 0.84 2.15 -9.63
CA LEU A 118 0.65 1.32 -8.44
C LEU A 118 1.88 0.44 -8.23
N ARG A 119 2.37 0.40 -7.01
CA ARG A 119 3.46 -0.50 -6.60
C ARG A 119 2.97 -1.44 -5.51
N SER A 120 3.18 -2.72 -5.71
CA SER A 120 2.81 -3.78 -4.79
C SER A 120 3.81 -4.92 -4.89
N LEU A 121 3.98 -5.68 -3.82
CA LEU A 121 4.73 -6.95 -3.85
C LEU A 121 3.80 -8.14 -4.11
N ASP A 122 2.50 -7.92 -4.14
CA ASP A 122 1.51 -8.95 -4.50
C ASP A 122 1.47 -9.12 -6.02
N LYS A 123 1.65 -10.35 -6.49
CA LYS A 123 1.72 -10.64 -7.91
C LYS A 123 0.39 -10.41 -8.63
N ASN A 124 -0.72 -10.74 -7.98
CA ASN A 124 -2.04 -10.61 -8.58
C ASN A 124 -2.44 -9.14 -8.74
N LEU A 125 -2.20 -8.34 -7.71
CA LEU A 125 -2.46 -6.90 -7.78
C LEU A 125 -1.55 -6.22 -8.81
N THR A 126 -0.28 -6.58 -8.84
CA THR A 126 0.66 -6.04 -9.83
C THR A 126 0.24 -6.39 -11.26
N ALA A 127 -0.20 -7.63 -11.49
CA ALA A 127 -0.67 -8.06 -12.81
C ALA A 127 -1.93 -7.28 -13.24
N ALA A 128 -2.87 -7.06 -12.32
CA ALA A 128 -4.06 -6.26 -12.58
C ALA A 128 -3.70 -4.81 -12.93
N ALA A 129 -2.79 -4.22 -12.18
CA ALA A 129 -2.31 -2.85 -12.45
C ALA A 129 -1.64 -2.76 -13.83
N ARG A 130 -0.83 -3.75 -14.21
CA ARG A 130 -0.23 -3.81 -15.56
C ARG A 130 -1.28 -3.87 -16.65
N SER A 131 -2.33 -4.65 -16.45
CA SER A 131 -3.43 -4.74 -17.43
C SER A 131 -4.10 -3.40 -17.68
N LEU A 132 -4.06 -2.50 -16.70
CA LEU A 132 -4.63 -1.15 -16.81
C LEU A 132 -3.59 -0.08 -17.17
N GLY A 133 -2.33 -0.48 -17.43
CA GLY A 133 -1.26 0.44 -17.76
C GLY A 133 -0.74 1.23 -16.56
N LEU A 134 -0.90 0.71 -15.34
CA LEU A 134 -0.57 1.42 -14.10
C LEU A 134 0.67 0.84 -13.37
N ALA A 135 1.32 -0.14 -13.95
CA ALA A 135 2.50 -0.74 -13.32
C ALA A 135 3.62 -0.99 -14.34
#